data_c0688545ab28e7eeb062aef3d990ae07
#
_entry.id   c0688545ab28e7eeb062aef3d990ae07
#
_cell.length_a   1.000
_cell.length_b   1.000
_cell.length_c   1.000
_cell.angle_alpha   90.00
_cell.angle_beta   90.00
_cell.angle_gamma   90.00
#
_symmetry.space_group_name_H-M   'P 1'
#
loop_
_entity.id
_entity.type
_entity.pdbx_description
1 polymer ?
#
loop_
_entity_poly.entity_id
_entity_poly.type
_entity_poly.pdbx_seq_one_letter_code
_entity_poly.pdbx_strand_id
1 'polypeptide(L)'
;MSITKPELILLPAVDVKDGQAVRLVKGELTQKSTYGAPLEAALDFQSAGAQWIHLVDLDAAFGTGSNHTILADVIGQLDIHVELSGGIRNEESLSRALSTGCARINLGTAALEDPDWTASVIQRFGDRIAVGLDVRGHTLAARGWTKDGGNLFETLSRLDSDGCARYVVTDVNKDGTLQGPNLELLREVCEATTRPVIASGGVSNVGDLVALRELTDIGVEGAIVGKALYAGAFTLEEALKVAST
;
A
#
# COMPACT_ATOMS: atom_id res chain seq x y z
N MET A 1 -35.12 -0.59 1.43
CA MET A 1 -33.98 -1.42 1.01
C MET A 1 -32.78 -0.95 1.84
N SER A 2 -32.23 -1.81 2.68
CA SER A 2 -30.98 -1.51 3.38
C SER A 2 -29.88 -1.48 2.32
N ILE A 3 -29.31 -0.32 2.04
CA ILE A 3 -28.14 -0.20 1.20
C ILE A 3 -27.00 -0.75 2.07
N THR A 4 -26.54 -1.97 1.78
CA THR A 4 -25.33 -2.49 2.43
C THR A 4 -24.15 -1.64 1.95
N LYS A 5 -23.39 -1.09 2.89
CA LYS A 5 -22.15 -0.37 2.56
C LYS A 5 -21.18 -1.29 1.82
N PRO A 6 -20.35 -0.75 0.91
CA PRO A 6 -19.26 -1.52 0.33
C PRO A 6 -18.35 -2.08 1.42
N GLU A 7 -17.80 -3.27 1.18
CA GLU A 7 -16.80 -3.88 2.03
C GLU A 7 -15.48 -3.08 1.96
N LEU A 8 -14.79 -2.94 3.10
CA LEU A 8 -13.45 -2.38 3.15
C LEU A 8 -12.43 -3.50 2.90
N ILE A 9 -11.71 -3.45 1.79
CA ILE A 9 -10.68 -4.44 1.46
C ILE A 9 -9.48 -4.26 2.38
N LEU A 10 -9.07 -5.31 3.11
CA LEU A 10 -7.88 -5.27 3.93
C LEU A 10 -6.68 -5.88 3.19
N LEU A 11 -5.56 -5.16 3.21
CA LEU A 11 -4.28 -5.60 2.67
C LEU A 11 -3.26 -5.68 3.84
N PRO A 12 -3.15 -6.84 4.52
CA PRO A 12 -2.04 -7.04 5.45
C PRO A 12 -0.71 -6.80 4.74
N ALA A 13 0.18 -6.07 5.39
CA ALA A 13 1.43 -5.69 4.75
C ALA A 13 2.59 -6.59 5.17
N VAL A 14 3.40 -7.01 4.20
CA VAL A 14 4.67 -7.74 4.41
C VAL A 14 5.79 -6.94 3.76
N ASP A 15 6.60 -6.26 4.57
CA ASP A 15 7.77 -5.53 4.11
C ASP A 15 8.98 -6.45 4.18
N VAL A 16 9.76 -6.52 3.10
CA VAL A 16 10.93 -7.40 3.01
C VAL A 16 12.19 -6.56 2.92
N LYS A 17 13.11 -6.80 3.87
CA LYS A 17 14.45 -6.22 3.90
C LYS A 17 15.48 -7.25 4.30
N ASP A 18 16.59 -7.30 3.57
CA ASP A 18 17.67 -8.27 3.79
C ASP A 18 17.13 -9.72 3.84
N GLY A 19 16.10 -10.03 3.02
CA GLY A 19 15.46 -11.35 2.95
C GLY A 19 14.52 -11.69 4.11
N GLN A 20 14.22 -10.76 5.01
CA GLN A 20 13.39 -10.97 6.19
C GLN A 20 12.14 -10.09 6.15
N ALA A 21 11.03 -10.59 6.71
CA ALA A 21 9.87 -9.77 7.00
C ALA A 21 10.19 -8.79 8.14
N VAL A 22 9.96 -7.51 7.90
CA VAL A 22 10.32 -6.44 8.85
C VAL A 22 9.19 -5.42 9.00
N ARG A 23 9.29 -4.57 10.04
CA ARG A 23 8.50 -3.35 10.18
C ARG A 23 9.39 -2.19 10.55
N LEU A 24 9.12 -1.07 9.90
CA LEU A 24 9.76 0.21 10.21
C LEU A 24 8.78 1.11 10.96
N VAL A 25 9.29 2.13 11.63
CA VAL A 25 8.51 3.23 12.20
C VAL A 25 8.86 4.48 11.38
N LYS A 26 7.88 5.11 10.75
CA LYS A 26 8.06 6.29 9.87
C LYS A 26 9.14 6.08 8.80
N GLY A 27 9.28 4.84 8.29
CA GLY A 27 10.29 4.49 7.30
C GLY A 27 11.73 4.47 7.81
N GLU A 28 11.98 4.61 9.11
CA GLU A 28 13.34 4.67 9.68
C GLU A 28 13.95 3.29 9.84
N LEU A 29 15.06 3.02 9.14
CA LEU A 29 15.79 1.74 9.22
C LEU A 29 16.38 1.45 10.61
N THR A 30 16.63 2.48 11.41
CA THR A 30 17.13 2.37 12.79
C THR A 30 16.08 1.84 13.76
N GLN A 31 14.81 1.90 13.40
CA GLN A 31 13.67 1.43 14.19
C GLN A 31 13.01 0.20 13.53
N LYS A 32 13.84 -0.77 13.14
CA LYS A 32 13.42 -2.01 12.47
C LYS A 32 13.13 -3.11 13.49
N SER A 33 11.96 -3.76 13.38
CA SER A 33 11.63 -5.04 14.01
C SER A 33 11.60 -6.13 12.95
N THR A 34 12.07 -7.34 13.27
CA THR A 34 12.11 -8.49 12.36
C THR A 34 11.11 -9.55 12.80
N TYR A 35 10.40 -10.17 11.83
CA TYR A 35 9.29 -11.10 12.06
C TYR A 35 9.44 -12.44 11.31
N GLY A 36 10.67 -12.82 10.93
CA GLY A 36 10.95 -14.11 10.32
C GLY A 36 10.88 -14.11 8.79
N ALA A 37 10.54 -15.25 8.21
CA ALA A 37 10.49 -15.44 6.77
C ALA A 37 9.28 -14.74 6.14
N PRO A 38 9.43 -14.01 5.03
CA PRO A 38 8.32 -13.33 4.36
C PRO A 38 7.20 -14.29 3.93
N LEU A 39 7.55 -15.50 3.49
CA LEU A 39 6.58 -16.50 3.08
C LEU A 39 5.70 -16.96 4.26
N GLU A 40 6.29 -17.24 5.41
CA GLU A 40 5.54 -17.64 6.62
C GLU A 40 4.53 -16.56 6.99
N ALA A 41 4.97 -15.29 7.06
CA ALA A 41 4.07 -14.19 7.38
C ALA A 41 2.92 -14.04 6.36
N ALA A 42 3.20 -14.23 5.07
CA ALA A 42 2.18 -14.14 4.02
C ALA A 42 1.19 -15.31 4.07
N LEU A 43 1.66 -16.53 4.34
CA LEU A 43 0.81 -17.73 4.51
C LEU A 43 -0.06 -17.64 5.77
N ASP A 44 0.47 -17.07 6.86
CA ASP A 44 -0.31 -16.83 8.08
C ASP A 44 -1.48 -15.88 7.79
N PHE A 45 -1.25 -14.79 7.05
CA PHE A 45 -2.32 -13.87 6.64
C PHE A 45 -3.33 -14.53 5.70
N GLN A 46 -2.87 -15.33 4.72
CA GLN A 46 -3.77 -16.10 3.87
C GLN A 46 -4.63 -17.06 4.69
N SER A 47 -4.03 -17.78 5.63
CA SER A 47 -4.73 -18.75 6.50
C SER A 47 -5.75 -18.08 7.41
N ALA A 48 -5.48 -16.83 7.83
CA ALA A 48 -6.41 -16.00 8.60
C ALA A 48 -7.53 -15.36 7.75
N GLY A 49 -7.57 -15.62 6.43
CA GLY A 49 -8.66 -15.24 5.54
C GLY A 49 -8.40 -13.98 4.70
N ALA A 50 -7.18 -13.46 4.66
CA ALA A 50 -6.83 -12.37 3.73
C ALA A 50 -7.16 -12.75 2.29
N GLN A 51 -7.71 -11.82 1.52
CA GLN A 51 -7.91 -11.94 0.08
C GLN A 51 -6.85 -11.17 -0.72
N TRP A 52 -6.20 -10.22 -0.06
CA TRP A 52 -5.11 -9.40 -0.57
C TRP A 52 -4.00 -9.30 0.46
N ILE A 53 -2.77 -9.15 -0.01
CA ILE A 53 -1.64 -8.65 0.78
C ILE A 53 -0.94 -7.51 0.04
N HIS A 54 -0.31 -6.61 0.79
CA HIS A 54 0.61 -5.60 0.29
C HIS A 54 2.04 -6.03 0.58
N LEU A 55 2.80 -6.37 -0.48
CA LEU A 55 4.16 -6.92 -0.38
C LEU A 55 5.17 -5.89 -0.88
N VAL A 56 6.19 -5.57 -0.08
CA VAL A 56 7.12 -4.47 -0.36
C VAL A 56 8.57 -4.94 -0.38
N ASP A 57 9.29 -4.63 -1.48
CA ASP A 57 10.75 -4.74 -1.53
C ASP A 57 11.40 -3.47 -0.99
N LEU A 58 11.77 -3.47 0.29
CA LEU A 58 12.42 -2.31 0.90
C LEU A 58 13.85 -2.10 0.41
N ASP A 59 14.59 -3.16 0.09
CA ASP A 59 15.95 -3.01 -0.45
C ASP A 59 15.92 -2.33 -1.81
N ALA A 60 14.98 -2.71 -2.68
CA ALA A 60 14.79 -2.03 -3.95
C ALA A 60 14.25 -0.60 -3.79
N ALA A 61 13.35 -0.36 -2.82
CA ALA A 61 12.82 0.96 -2.51
C ALA A 61 13.91 1.94 -2.08
N PHE A 62 14.81 1.49 -1.22
CA PHE A 62 15.97 2.29 -0.74
C PHE A 62 17.17 2.27 -1.70
N GLY A 63 17.16 1.41 -2.73
CA GLY A 63 18.28 1.28 -3.68
C GLY A 63 19.50 0.58 -3.08
N THR A 64 19.30 -0.26 -2.06
CA THR A 64 20.37 -1.00 -1.35
C THR A 64 20.51 -2.44 -1.84
N GLY A 65 19.59 -2.92 -2.67
CA GLY A 65 19.58 -4.29 -3.17
C GLY A 65 18.24 -4.65 -3.83
N SER A 66 17.90 -5.94 -3.83
CA SER A 66 16.61 -6.45 -4.28
C SER A 66 16.31 -7.80 -3.64
N ASN A 67 15.06 -8.00 -3.27
CA ASN A 67 14.51 -9.27 -2.79
C ASN A 67 13.67 -10.00 -3.86
N HIS A 68 13.82 -9.62 -5.12
CA HIS A 68 12.94 -10.06 -6.22
C HIS A 68 12.69 -11.59 -6.23
N THR A 69 13.74 -12.41 -6.06
CA THR A 69 13.60 -13.88 -6.07
C THR A 69 12.74 -14.37 -4.91
N ILE A 70 12.91 -13.79 -3.72
CA ILE A 70 12.12 -14.14 -2.53
C ILE A 70 10.67 -13.71 -2.74
N LEU A 71 10.44 -12.50 -3.28
CA LEU A 71 9.09 -12.00 -3.53
C LEU A 71 8.36 -12.81 -4.60
N ALA A 72 9.06 -13.23 -5.66
CA ALA A 72 8.50 -14.11 -6.69
C ALA A 72 8.12 -15.49 -6.10
N ASP A 73 8.94 -16.03 -5.21
CA ASP A 73 8.65 -17.29 -4.51
C ASP A 73 7.43 -17.14 -3.58
N VAL A 74 7.35 -16.07 -2.80
CA VAL A 74 6.18 -15.76 -1.96
C VAL A 74 4.91 -15.67 -2.81
N ILE A 75 4.92 -14.88 -3.89
CA ILE A 75 3.76 -14.69 -4.76
C ILE A 75 3.34 -16.01 -5.40
N GLY A 76 4.30 -16.84 -5.84
CA GLY A 76 4.03 -18.12 -6.49
C GLY A 76 3.43 -19.18 -5.56
N GLN A 77 3.49 -19.02 -4.25
CA GLN A 77 2.94 -19.95 -3.26
C GLN A 77 1.63 -19.48 -2.62
N LEU A 78 1.15 -18.29 -2.98
CA LEU A 78 -0.10 -17.74 -2.45
C LEU A 78 -1.26 -17.94 -3.42
N ASP A 79 -2.43 -18.26 -2.88
CA ASP A 79 -3.70 -18.36 -3.61
C ASP A 79 -4.54 -17.08 -3.53
N ILE A 80 -3.96 -15.99 -2.99
CA ILE A 80 -4.60 -14.68 -2.81
C ILE A 80 -3.93 -13.62 -3.68
N HIS A 81 -4.58 -12.47 -3.81
CA HIS A 81 -4.04 -11.37 -4.59
C HIS A 81 -2.88 -10.66 -3.89
N VAL A 82 -1.85 -10.33 -4.65
CA VAL A 82 -0.71 -9.57 -4.15
C VAL A 82 -0.60 -8.23 -4.87
N GLU A 83 -0.58 -7.15 -4.08
CA GLU A 83 -0.14 -5.83 -4.53
C GLU A 83 1.35 -5.69 -4.21
N LEU A 84 2.19 -5.60 -5.25
CA LEU A 84 3.65 -5.52 -5.13
C LEU A 84 4.12 -4.07 -5.21
N SER A 85 4.97 -3.67 -4.27
CA SER A 85 5.57 -2.34 -4.19
C SER A 85 7.08 -2.41 -3.94
N GLY A 86 7.77 -1.30 -4.15
CA GLY A 86 9.18 -1.13 -3.84
C GLY A 86 10.10 -1.18 -5.07
N GLY A 87 10.81 -0.09 -5.34
CA GLY A 87 11.89 0.00 -6.31
C GLY A 87 11.52 -0.07 -7.79
N ILE A 88 10.25 0.02 -8.15
CA ILE A 88 9.78 -0.06 -9.54
C ILE A 88 9.86 1.34 -10.16
N ARG A 89 10.89 1.58 -11.02
CA ARG A 89 11.25 2.92 -11.50
C ARG A 89 11.54 3.03 -12.98
N ASN A 90 11.55 1.92 -13.71
CA ASN A 90 11.83 1.84 -15.13
C ASN A 90 11.28 0.54 -15.72
N GLU A 91 11.39 0.38 -17.03
CA GLU A 91 10.86 -0.76 -17.77
C GLU A 91 11.45 -2.11 -17.30
N GLU A 92 12.72 -2.15 -16.93
CA GLU A 92 13.37 -3.36 -16.43
C GLU A 92 12.78 -3.80 -15.08
N SER A 93 12.67 -2.88 -14.11
CA SER A 93 12.08 -3.17 -12.79
C SER A 93 10.59 -3.47 -12.89
N LEU A 94 9.86 -2.81 -13.79
CA LEU A 94 8.47 -3.10 -14.09
C LEU A 94 8.28 -4.51 -14.66
N SER A 95 9.09 -4.89 -15.65
CA SER A 95 9.07 -6.23 -16.26
C SER A 95 9.36 -7.31 -15.22
N ARG A 96 10.33 -7.10 -14.35
CA ARG A 96 10.62 -8.01 -13.24
C ARG A 96 9.42 -8.13 -12.29
N ALA A 97 8.81 -7.02 -11.89
CA ALA A 97 7.64 -7.04 -11.02
C ALA A 97 6.47 -7.79 -11.67
N LEU A 98 6.18 -7.52 -12.94
CA LEU A 98 5.12 -8.23 -13.70
C LEU A 98 5.38 -9.73 -13.82
N SER A 99 6.64 -10.15 -13.93
CA SER A 99 7.01 -11.57 -14.07
C SER A 99 6.79 -12.39 -12.79
N THR A 100 6.61 -11.74 -11.63
CA THR A 100 6.28 -12.44 -10.38
C THR A 100 4.87 -13.02 -10.35
N GLY A 101 3.98 -12.56 -11.25
CA GLY A 101 2.56 -12.93 -11.23
C GLY A 101 1.71 -12.13 -10.26
N CYS A 102 2.24 -11.06 -9.64
CA CYS A 102 1.44 -10.20 -8.76
C CYS A 102 0.19 -9.67 -9.47
N ALA A 103 -0.90 -9.51 -8.72
CA ALA A 103 -2.16 -9.01 -9.26
C ALA A 103 -2.09 -7.52 -9.57
N ARG A 104 -1.35 -6.75 -8.75
CA ARG A 104 -1.25 -5.29 -8.86
C ARG A 104 0.16 -4.82 -8.51
N ILE A 105 0.58 -3.74 -9.18
CA ILE A 105 1.84 -3.04 -8.94
C ILE A 105 1.51 -1.67 -8.39
N ASN A 106 2.16 -1.29 -7.29
CA ASN A 106 2.07 0.05 -6.71
C ASN A 106 3.33 0.84 -7.06
N LEU A 107 3.18 1.88 -7.90
CA LEU A 107 4.25 2.79 -8.30
C LEU A 107 4.33 3.97 -7.30
N GLY A 108 5.45 4.12 -6.63
CA GLY A 108 5.69 5.25 -5.73
C GLY A 108 6.48 6.38 -6.41
N THR A 109 7.74 6.54 -6.04
CA THR A 109 8.65 7.61 -6.48
C THR A 109 8.67 7.84 -8.00
N ALA A 110 8.56 6.79 -8.81
CA ALA A 110 8.58 6.91 -10.27
C ALA A 110 7.41 7.77 -10.79
N ALA A 111 6.24 7.68 -10.17
CA ALA A 111 5.08 8.48 -10.55
C ALA A 111 5.29 9.99 -10.35
N LEU A 112 6.25 10.37 -9.52
CA LEU A 112 6.63 11.76 -9.25
C LEU A 112 7.82 12.22 -10.11
N GLU A 113 8.80 11.33 -10.35
CA GLU A 113 10.07 11.66 -11.01
C GLU A 113 10.04 11.47 -12.53
N ASP A 114 9.20 10.54 -13.04
CA ASP A 114 9.04 10.26 -14.47
C ASP A 114 7.55 10.17 -14.85
N PRO A 115 6.87 11.32 -14.98
CA PRO A 115 5.44 11.36 -15.31
C PRO A 115 5.09 10.72 -16.64
N ASP A 116 5.92 10.93 -17.68
CA ASP A 116 5.65 10.41 -19.04
C ASP A 116 5.74 8.89 -19.08
N TRP A 117 6.76 8.32 -18.44
CA TRP A 117 6.88 6.86 -18.30
C TRP A 117 5.68 6.31 -17.50
N THR A 118 5.34 6.94 -16.39
CA THR A 118 4.21 6.53 -15.54
C THR A 118 2.88 6.53 -16.31
N ALA A 119 2.60 7.59 -17.07
CA ALA A 119 1.41 7.66 -17.92
C ALA A 119 1.37 6.51 -18.95
N SER A 120 2.52 6.22 -19.59
CA SER A 120 2.65 5.07 -20.51
C SER A 120 2.36 3.73 -19.81
N VAL A 121 2.86 3.54 -18.59
CA VAL A 121 2.63 2.32 -17.82
C VAL A 121 1.16 2.18 -17.42
N ILE A 122 0.53 3.26 -16.96
CA ILE A 122 -0.90 3.31 -16.63
C ILE A 122 -1.74 2.91 -17.86
N GLN A 123 -1.48 3.48 -19.03
CA GLN A 123 -2.21 3.18 -20.27
C GLN A 123 -2.04 1.72 -20.72
N ARG A 124 -0.86 1.12 -20.51
CA ARG A 124 -0.57 -0.26 -20.94
C ARG A 124 -1.16 -1.32 -20.01
N PHE A 125 -1.25 -1.04 -18.72
CA PHE A 125 -1.57 -2.05 -17.71
C PHE A 125 -2.85 -1.77 -16.91
N GLY A 126 -3.44 -0.59 -17.05
CA GLY A 126 -4.75 -0.22 -16.50
C GLY A 126 -4.91 -0.57 -15.01
N ASP A 127 -5.90 -1.41 -14.70
CA ASP A 127 -6.27 -1.79 -13.33
C ASP A 127 -5.16 -2.53 -12.55
N ARG A 128 -4.12 -2.99 -13.24
CA ARG A 128 -2.95 -3.58 -12.59
C ARG A 128 -1.98 -2.55 -12.00
N ILE A 129 -2.21 -1.26 -12.23
CA ILE A 129 -1.36 -0.20 -11.70
C ILE A 129 -2.13 0.60 -10.63
N ALA A 130 -1.54 0.67 -9.46
CA ALA A 130 -1.84 1.66 -8.43
C ALA A 130 -0.71 2.67 -8.36
N VAL A 131 -1.00 3.88 -7.88
CA VAL A 131 0.04 4.88 -7.59
C VAL A 131 0.05 5.18 -6.10
N GLY A 132 1.22 5.01 -5.48
CA GLY A 132 1.48 5.35 -4.09
C GLY A 132 1.77 6.83 -3.92
N LEU A 133 0.97 7.48 -3.09
CA LEU A 133 1.07 8.89 -2.73
C LEU A 133 1.39 8.99 -1.24
N ASP A 134 2.69 9.08 -0.95
CA ASP A 134 3.18 9.24 0.42
C ASP A 134 3.21 10.72 0.77
N VAL A 135 2.55 11.13 1.84
CA VAL A 135 2.22 12.55 2.09
C VAL A 135 2.68 13.01 3.48
N ARG A 136 3.21 14.23 3.54
CA ARG A 136 3.34 15.03 4.77
C ARG A 136 2.48 16.28 4.64
N GLY A 137 1.33 16.32 5.30
CA GLY A 137 0.30 17.33 5.00
C GLY A 137 -0.17 17.18 3.56
N HIS A 138 0.06 18.17 2.71
CA HIS A 138 -0.28 18.14 1.28
C HIS A 138 0.97 18.06 0.37
N THR A 139 2.16 17.86 0.94
CA THR A 139 3.40 17.69 0.18
C THR A 139 3.72 16.21 0.03
N LEU A 140 3.92 15.77 -1.20
CA LEU A 140 4.33 14.41 -1.51
C LEU A 140 5.79 14.16 -1.09
N ALA A 141 6.06 12.96 -0.61
CA ALA A 141 7.38 12.49 -0.23
C ALA A 141 7.87 11.43 -1.23
N ALA A 142 9.11 11.56 -1.67
CA ALA A 142 9.75 10.66 -2.62
C ALA A 142 11.02 10.04 -2.03
N ARG A 143 11.53 8.98 -2.69
CA ARG A 143 12.80 8.32 -2.38
C ARG A 143 12.93 7.90 -0.91
N GLY A 144 12.00 7.05 -0.46
CA GLY A 144 11.96 6.62 0.95
C GLY A 144 11.75 7.81 1.90
N TRP A 145 10.95 8.79 1.44
CA TRP A 145 10.52 9.97 2.21
C TRP A 145 11.63 10.99 2.53
N THR A 146 12.71 10.96 1.78
CA THR A 146 13.87 11.85 1.97
C THR A 146 13.84 13.11 1.10
N LYS A 147 12.93 13.16 0.10
CA LYS A 147 12.77 14.30 -0.81
C LYS A 147 11.33 14.72 -0.94
N ASP A 148 11.10 16.00 -1.19
CA ASP A 148 9.79 16.53 -1.56
C ASP A 148 9.46 16.15 -3.00
N GLY A 149 8.23 15.68 -3.22
CA GLY A 149 7.72 15.19 -4.50
C GLY A 149 6.66 16.09 -5.15
N GLY A 150 6.44 17.30 -4.61
CA GLY A 150 5.47 18.26 -5.13
C GLY A 150 4.13 18.27 -4.38
N ASN A 151 3.14 18.95 -4.95
CA ASN A 151 1.81 19.08 -4.36
C ASN A 151 0.95 17.83 -4.64
N LEU A 152 0.27 17.34 -3.61
CA LEU A 152 -0.61 16.16 -3.68
C LEU A 152 -1.72 16.31 -4.72
N PHE A 153 -2.47 17.40 -4.67
CA PHE A 153 -3.67 17.58 -5.50
C PHE A 153 -3.34 17.88 -6.97
N GLU A 154 -2.23 18.58 -7.23
CA GLU A 154 -1.74 18.77 -8.59
C GLU A 154 -1.31 17.44 -9.23
N THR A 155 -0.60 16.61 -8.45
CA THR A 155 -0.19 15.26 -8.89
C THR A 155 -1.39 14.35 -9.09
N LEU A 156 -2.36 14.39 -8.17
CA LEU A 156 -3.60 13.61 -8.26
C LEU A 156 -4.38 13.95 -9.55
N SER A 157 -4.57 15.24 -9.83
CA SER A 157 -5.25 15.72 -11.04
C SER A 157 -4.55 15.26 -12.33
N ARG A 158 -3.21 15.27 -12.36
CA ARG A 158 -2.43 14.75 -13.48
C ARG A 158 -2.65 13.26 -13.66
N LEU A 159 -2.51 12.48 -12.57
CA LEU A 159 -2.67 11.02 -12.62
C LEU A 159 -4.10 10.59 -13.00
N ASP A 160 -5.12 11.36 -12.57
CA ASP A 160 -6.50 11.15 -13.02
C ASP A 160 -6.63 11.35 -14.55
N SER A 161 -5.98 12.37 -15.08
CA SER A 161 -5.93 12.65 -16.52
C SER A 161 -5.18 11.55 -17.30
N ASP A 162 -4.16 10.96 -16.69
CA ASP A 162 -3.40 9.82 -17.25
C ASP A 162 -4.22 8.51 -17.20
N GLY A 163 -5.35 8.47 -16.48
CA GLY A 163 -6.23 7.32 -16.35
C GLY A 163 -5.83 6.34 -15.25
N CYS A 164 -5.13 6.80 -14.20
CA CYS A 164 -4.75 5.96 -13.07
C CYS A 164 -5.97 5.25 -12.47
N ALA A 165 -5.86 3.96 -12.19
CA ALA A 165 -6.97 3.14 -11.75
C ALA A 165 -7.28 3.32 -10.25
N ARG A 166 -6.29 3.56 -9.40
CA ARG A 166 -6.42 3.74 -7.94
C ARG A 166 -5.19 4.34 -7.31
N TYR A 167 -5.36 4.80 -6.07
CA TYR A 167 -4.30 5.41 -5.27
C TYR A 167 -4.10 4.66 -3.95
N VAL A 168 -2.84 4.53 -3.53
CA VAL A 168 -2.47 4.17 -2.15
C VAL A 168 -1.99 5.43 -1.46
N VAL A 169 -2.73 5.92 -0.47
CA VAL A 169 -2.42 7.18 0.21
C VAL A 169 -1.86 6.88 1.60
N THR A 170 -0.58 7.25 1.81
CA THR A 170 0.12 7.05 3.08
C THR A 170 0.37 8.39 3.76
N ASP A 171 -0.17 8.60 4.97
CA ASP A 171 0.33 9.69 5.83
C ASP A 171 1.63 9.23 6.50
N VAL A 172 2.77 9.77 6.02
CA VAL A 172 4.12 9.44 6.51
C VAL A 172 4.27 9.71 8.02
N ASN A 173 3.57 10.72 8.55
CA ASN A 173 3.63 11.05 9.98
C ASN A 173 2.87 10.03 10.84
N LYS A 174 1.95 9.29 10.26
CA LYS A 174 1.13 8.28 10.93
C LYS A 174 1.69 6.87 10.77
N ASP A 175 2.46 6.62 9.67
CA ASP A 175 2.91 5.27 9.36
C ASP A 175 3.78 4.66 10.47
N GLY A 176 3.44 3.43 10.86
CA GLY A 176 4.11 2.69 11.92
C GLY A 176 3.96 3.27 13.34
N THR A 177 3.13 4.29 13.57
CA THR A 177 2.99 4.97 14.88
C THR A 177 1.90 4.40 15.78
N LEU A 178 0.92 3.69 15.24
CA LEU A 178 -0.28 3.22 15.96
C LEU A 178 -1.08 4.39 16.58
N GLN A 179 -1.24 5.52 15.85
CA GLN A 179 -1.95 6.72 16.32
C GLN A 179 -3.25 6.99 15.57
N GLY A 180 -3.79 5.98 14.89
CA GLY A 180 -4.95 6.10 14.02
C GLY A 180 -4.61 6.66 12.63
N PRO A 181 -5.41 6.29 11.60
CA PRO A 181 -5.27 6.81 10.24
C PRO A 181 -5.64 8.29 10.15
N ASN A 182 -5.18 8.95 9.09
CA ASN A 182 -5.55 10.35 8.82
C ASN A 182 -6.84 10.41 8.01
N LEU A 183 -7.98 10.35 8.70
CA LEU A 183 -9.32 10.35 8.06
C LEU A 183 -9.62 11.66 7.34
N GLU A 184 -9.06 12.80 7.79
CA GLU A 184 -9.24 14.10 7.16
C GLU A 184 -8.56 14.13 5.78
N LEU A 185 -7.29 13.76 5.71
CA LEU A 185 -6.56 13.62 4.45
C LEU A 185 -7.28 12.69 3.46
N LEU A 186 -7.80 11.54 3.94
CA LEU A 186 -8.51 10.60 3.09
C LEU A 186 -9.80 11.20 2.53
N ARG A 187 -10.55 11.99 3.31
CA ARG A 187 -11.73 12.72 2.82
C ARG A 187 -11.36 13.72 1.74
N GLU A 188 -10.34 14.55 1.98
CA GLU A 188 -9.85 15.55 1.02
C GLU A 188 -9.43 14.88 -0.31
N VAL A 189 -8.72 13.75 -0.24
CA VAL A 189 -8.32 13.00 -1.43
C VAL A 189 -9.54 12.42 -2.16
N CYS A 190 -10.49 11.80 -1.46
CA CYS A 190 -11.69 11.24 -2.07
C CYS A 190 -12.61 12.33 -2.65
N GLU A 191 -12.58 13.56 -2.13
CA GLU A 191 -13.27 14.71 -2.73
C GLU A 191 -12.61 15.20 -4.02
N ALA A 192 -11.29 15.01 -4.15
CA ALA A 192 -10.50 15.48 -5.28
C ALA A 192 -10.43 14.48 -6.45
N THR A 193 -10.78 13.21 -6.23
CA THR A 193 -10.78 12.16 -7.28
C THR A 193 -12.01 11.26 -7.20
N THR A 194 -12.37 10.65 -8.32
CA THR A 194 -13.40 9.58 -8.36
C THR A 194 -12.77 8.18 -8.35
N ARG A 195 -11.45 8.08 -8.28
CA ARG A 195 -10.74 6.80 -8.28
C ARG A 195 -10.73 6.20 -6.88
N PRO A 196 -10.75 4.85 -6.79
CA PRO A 196 -10.62 4.17 -5.50
C PRO A 196 -9.34 4.56 -4.76
N VAL A 197 -9.46 4.73 -3.44
CA VAL A 197 -8.36 5.10 -2.54
C VAL A 197 -8.14 3.99 -1.52
N ILE A 198 -6.90 3.53 -1.39
CA ILE A 198 -6.45 2.62 -0.34
C ILE A 198 -5.74 3.43 0.73
N ALA A 199 -6.26 3.39 1.95
CA ALA A 199 -5.66 4.05 3.11
C ALA A 199 -4.40 3.29 3.57
N SER A 200 -3.33 4.02 3.87
CA SER A 200 -2.09 3.43 4.41
C SER A 200 -1.55 4.25 5.57
N GLY A 201 -1.07 3.54 6.58
CA GLY A 201 -0.45 4.14 7.77
C GLY A 201 -1.42 4.47 8.91
N GLY A 202 -0.94 4.26 10.13
CA GLY A 202 -1.57 4.72 11.36
C GLY A 202 -2.56 3.77 12.03
N VAL A 203 -3.21 2.85 11.32
CA VAL A 203 -4.19 1.91 11.94
C VAL A 203 -3.62 1.32 13.23
N SER A 204 -4.37 1.44 14.33
CA SER A 204 -3.93 1.09 15.67
C SER A 204 -4.87 0.12 16.39
N ASN A 205 -6.15 0.11 16.04
CA ASN A 205 -7.18 -0.72 16.67
C ASN A 205 -8.33 -0.98 15.70
N VAL A 206 -9.24 -1.86 16.06
CA VAL A 206 -10.43 -2.24 15.25
C VAL A 206 -11.35 -1.04 15.00
N GLY A 207 -11.45 -0.10 15.94
CA GLY A 207 -12.25 1.13 15.77
C GLY A 207 -11.77 2.00 14.61
N ASP A 208 -10.48 2.00 14.31
CA ASP A 208 -9.92 2.71 13.16
C ASP A 208 -10.42 2.09 11.84
N LEU A 209 -10.57 0.76 11.79
CA LEU A 209 -11.12 0.06 10.61
C LEU A 209 -12.61 0.36 10.43
N VAL A 210 -13.38 0.48 11.52
CA VAL A 210 -14.76 0.96 11.47
C VAL A 210 -14.80 2.35 10.85
N ALA A 211 -13.94 3.27 11.32
CA ALA A 211 -13.88 4.64 10.82
C ALA A 211 -13.47 4.71 9.34
N LEU A 212 -12.55 3.86 8.89
CA LEU A 212 -12.16 3.75 7.48
C LEU A 212 -13.31 3.18 6.63
N ARG A 213 -14.03 2.18 7.14
CA ARG A 213 -15.20 1.62 6.46
C ARG A 213 -16.32 2.65 6.28
N GLU A 214 -16.50 3.60 7.21
CA GLU A 214 -17.44 4.71 7.03
C GLU A 214 -17.08 5.60 5.82
N LEU A 215 -15.83 5.55 5.33
CA LEU A 215 -15.39 6.30 4.15
C LEU A 215 -15.54 5.52 2.84
N THR A 216 -16.03 4.27 2.85
CA THR A 216 -16.22 3.51 1.60
C THR A 216 -17.26 4.17 0.69
N ASP A 217 -18.27 4.84 1.27
CA ASP A 217 -19.30 5.55 0.52
C ASP A 217 -18.75 6.75 -0.29
N ILE A 218 -17.57 7.25 0.05
CA ILE A 218 -16.93 8.41 -0.61
C ILE A 218 -15.71 8.04 -1.44
N GLY A 219 -15.31 6.74 -1.47
CA GLY A 219 -14.24 6.29 -2.36
C GLY A 219 -13.06 5.56 -1.71
N VAL A 220 -13.05 5.37 -0.38
CA VAL A 220 -12.06 4.49 0.25
C VAL A 220 -12.39 3.04 -0.08
N GLU A 221 -11.54 2.38 -0.87
CA GLU A 221 -11.70 1.00 -1.31
C GLU A 221 -11.17 0.00 -0.27
N GLY A 222 -10.07 0.36 0.39
CA GLY A 222 -9.40 -0.57 1.28
C GLY A 222 -8.40 0.11 2.23
N ALA A 223 -7.75 -0.73 3.04
CA ALA A 223 -6.73 -0.30 3.97
C ALA A 223 -5.54 -1.27 4.02
N ILE A 224 -4.34 -0.72 3.94
CA ILE A 224 -3.11 -1.44 4.24
C ILE A 224 -2.92 -1.46 5.76
N VAL A 225 -2.82 -2.65 6.33
CA VAL A 225 -2.67 -2.85 7.77
C VAL A 225 -1.34 -3.56 8.04
N GLY A 226 -0.42 -2.84 8.65
CA GLY A 226 0.92 -3.36 8.96
C GLY A 226 1.11 -3.56 10.45
N LYS A 227 1.76 -2.59 11.11
CA LYS A 227 2.28 -2.69 12.48
C LYS A 227 1.24 -3.16 13.50
N ALA A 228 -0.03 -2.80 13.37
CA ALA A 228 -1.07 -3.20 14.31
C ALA A 228 -1.25 -4.72 14.40
N LEU A 229 -1.19 -5.43 13.25
CA LEU A 229 -1.25 -6.90 13.21
C LEU A 229 -0.02 -7.53 13.87
N TYR A 230 1.17 -7.06 13.54
CA TYR A 230 2.41 -7.58 14.12
C TYR A 230 2.57 -7.26 15.61
N ALA A 231 2.00 -6.17 16.07
CA ALA A 231 1.97 -5.80 17.50
C ALA A 231 0.87 -6.54 18.29
N GLY A 232 0.03 -7.34 17.63
CA GLY A 232 -1.08 -8.03 18.27
C GLY A 232 -2.15 -7.10 18.83
N ALA A 233 -2.31 -5.91 18.24
CA ALA A 233 -3.35 -4.96 18.67
C ALA A 233 -4.76 -5.50 18.41
N PHE A 234 -4.89 -6.34 17.41
CA PHE A 234 -6.07 -7.15 17.05
C PHE A 234 -5.65 -8.27 16.09
N THR A 235 -6.49 -9.29 15.91
CA THR A 235 -6.23 -10.35 14.93
C THR A 235 -6.75 -9.95 13.56
N LEU A 236 -6.24 -10.60 12.49
CA LEU A 236 -6.73 -10.34 11.14
C LEU A 236 -8.20 -10.76 11.00
N GLU A 237 -8.63 -11.85 11.64
CA GLU A 237 -10.01 -12.32 11.63
C GLU A 237 -10.97 -11.29 12.26
N GLU A 238 -10.57 -10.66 13.37
CA GLU A 238 -11.33 -9.57 13.98
C GLU A 238 -11.44 -8.38 13.03
N ALA A 239 -10.33 -8.02 12.38
CA ALA A 239 -10.29 -6.94 11.40
C ALA A 239 -11.20 -7.21 10.19
N LEU A 240 -11.12 -8.40 9.58
CA LEU A 240 -11.94 -8.81 8.44
C LEU A 240 -13.43 -8.81 8.78
N LYS A 241 -13.80 -9.26 9.97
CA LYS A 241 -15.19 -9.22 10.43
C LYS A 241 -15.77 -7.81 10.45
N VAL A 242 -14.97 -6.83 10.87
CA VAL A 242 -15.42 -5.42 10.95
C VAL A 242 -15.42 -4.77 9.57
N ALA A 243 -14.49 -5.16 8.71
CA ALA A 243 -14.39 -4.64 7.35
C ALA A 243 -15.56 -5.06 6.46
N SER A 244 -16.20 -6.23 6.73
CA SER A 244 -17.28 -6.81 5.94
C SER A 244 -18.70 -6.50 6.48
N THR A 245 -18.84 -6.08 7.75
CA THR A 245 -20.16 -5.88 8.40
C THR A 245 -20.64 -4.45 8.33
#